data_f61a7eab561df69850f1eb04cecbbf3e
#
_entry.id   f61a7eab561df69850f1eb04cecbbf3e
#
_cell.length_a   1.000
_cell.length_b   1.000
_cell.length_c   1.000
_cell.angle_alpha   90.00
_cell.angle_beta   90.00
_cell.angle_gamma   90.00
#
_symmetry.space_group_name_H-M   'P 1'
#
loop_
_entity.id
_entity.type
_entity.pdbx_description
1 polymer ?
#
loop_
_entity_poly.entity_id
_entity_poly.type
_entity_poly.pdbx_seq_one_letter_code
_entity_poly.pdbx_strand_id
1 'polypeptide(L)'
;KEAYLHPDAAKALLEAHLLLKAQYPSYRLIIYDAARPMSVQKKMWDVVKGTSKYMYVSNPSRGGGLHNYGLAVDISIADSLGHPLPMGTEVDYMDAASHITNEAKLVREGKITQQERENRILLRQVMKSAGFRALPSEWWHFNLCSRDEAKQKYKLIN
;
A
#
# COMPACT_ATOMS: atom_id res chain seq x y z
N LYS A 1 -15.99 6.42 7.51
CA LYS A 1 -15.72 5.60 6.31
C LYS A 1 -15.07 4.31 6.78
N GLU A 2 -15.66 3.18 6.49
CA GLU A 2 -15.18 1.86 6.92
C GLU A 2 -14.27 1.26 5.84
N ALA A 3 -13.21 0.57 6.26
CA ALA A 3 -12.32 -0.19 5.40
C ALA A 3 -12.60 -1.69 5.62
N TYR A 4 -12.74 -2.44 4.53
CA TYR A 4 -12.96 -3.87 4.55
C TYR A 4 -11.73 -4.61 4.02
N LEU A 5 -11.44 -5.77 4.59
CA LEU A 5 -10.36 -6.67 4.17
C LEU A 5 -10.83 -8.12 4.24
N HIS A 6 -10.16 -8.99 3.48
CA HIS A 6 -10.26 -10.42 3.74
C HIS A 6 -9.77 -10.70 5.17
N PRO A 7 -10.38 -11.64 5.93
CA PRO A 7 -9.99 -11.93 7.32
C PRO A 7 -8.49 -12.22 7.49
N ASP A 8 -7.87 -12.91 6.54
CA ASP A 8 -6.43 -13.21 6.58
C ASP A 8 -5.59 -11.92 6.51
N ALA A 9 -5.98 -10.97 5.66
CA ALA A 9 -5.31 -9.68 5.55
C ALA A 9 -5.56 -8.80 6.77
N ALA A 10 -6.77 -8.81 7.32
CA ALA A 10 -7.10 -8.08 8.54
C ALA A 10 -6.29 -8.57 9.73
N LYS A 11 -6.12 -9.89 9.88
CA LYS A 11 -5.29 -10.50 10.93
C LYS A 11 -3.82 -10.07 10.79
N ALA A 12 -3.26 -10.15 9.59
CA ALA A 12 -1.88 -9.73 9.33
C ALA A 12 -1.70 -8.22 9.59
N LEU A 13 -2.68 -7.39 9.22
CA LEU A 13 -2.62 -5.96 9.45
C LEU A 13 -2.65 -5.61 10.94
N LEU A 14 -3.46 -6.31 11.74
CA LEU A 14 -3.44 -6.18 13.19
C LEU A 14 -2.08 -6.50 13.78
N GLU A 15 -1.42 -7.56 13.32
CA GLU A 15 -0.07 -7.93 13.73
C GLU A 15 0.94 -6.82 13.40
N ALA A 16 0.91 -6.25 12.18
CA ALA A 16 1.75 -5.12 11.79
C ALA A 16 1.52 -3.91 12.72
N HIS A 17 0.27 -3.62 13.05
CA HIS A 17 -0.08 -2.54 13.96
C HIS A 17 0.49 -2.76 15.36
N LEU A 18 0.39 -3.97 15.90
CA LEU A 18 0.95 -4.31 17.21
C LEU A 18 2.49 -4.23 17.21
N LEU A 19 3.15 -4.65 16.13
CA LEU A 19 4.59 -4.49 15.96
C LEU A 19 5.02 -3.02 15.95
N LEU A 20 4.26 -2.16 15.25
CA LEU A 20 4.51 -0.73 15.26
C LEU A 20 4.34 -0.14 16.66
N LYS A 21 3.24 -0.48 17.35
CA LYS A 21 2.95 0.00 18.72
C LYS A 21 3.98 -0.45 19.73
N ALA A 22 4.59 -1.62 19.56
CA ALA A 22 5.67 -2.10 20.44
C ALA A 22 6.93 -1.25 20.34
N GLN A 23 7.25 -0.72 19.16
CA GLN A 23 8.41 0.14 18.92
C GLN A 23 8.10 1.62 19.22
N TYR A 24 6.93 2.08 18.79
CA TYR A 24 6.48 3.47 18.90
C TYR A 24 5.04 3.49 19.44
N PRO A 25 4.85 3.49 20.78
CA PRO A 25 3.52 3.37 21.40
C PRO A 25 2.51 4.45 20.98
N SER A 26 2.99 5.64 20.59
CA SER A 26 2.15 6.74 20.12
C SER A 26 1.77 6.68 18.64
N TYR A 27 2.46 5.85 17.85
CA TYR A 27 2.17 5.71 16.42
C TYR A 27 1.04 4.72 16.18
N ARG A 28 0.36 4.89 15.05
CA ARG A 28 -0.67 3.97 14.55
C ARG A 28 -0.65 3.90 13.04
N LEU A 29 -1.12 2.80 12.51
CA LEU A 29 -1.34 2.68 11.06
C LEU A 29 -2.59 3.46 10.66
N ILE A 30 -2.54 4.09 9.50
CA ILE A 30 -3.67 4.79 8.86
C ILE A 30 -3.93 4.18 7.49
N ILE A 31 -5.17 3.75 7.24
CA ILE A 31 -5.57 3.08 6.00
C ILE A 31 -6.18 4.11 5.05
N TYR A 32 -5.69 4.15 3.82
CA TYR A 32 -6.23 4.99 2.73
C TYR A 32 -7.13 4.20 1.78
N ASP A 33 -6.75 2.95 1.45
CA ASP A 33 -7.55 2.05 0.64
C ASP A 33 -7.34 0.59 1.08
N ALA A 34 -8.36 -0.26 0.86
CA ALA A 34 -8.35 -1.66 1.27
C ALA A 34 -9.07 -2.52 0.22
N ALA A 35 -10.16 -3.21 0.58
CA ALA A 35 -10.95 -3.96 -0.38
C ALA A 35 -11.62 -3.05 -1.41
N ARG A 36 -11.47 -3.38 -2.69
CA ARG A 36 -12.00 -2.61 -3.81
C ARG A 36 -12.80 -3.52 -4.74
N PRO A 37 -14.11 -3.30 -4.91
CA PRO A 37 -14.91 -4.07 -5.87
C PRO A 37 -14.40 -3.92 -7.31
N MET A 38 -14.55 -4.97 -8.12
CA MET A 38 -14.15 -4.97 -9.53
C MET A 38 -14.86 -3.88 -10.34
N SER A 39 -16.09 -3.53 -9.99
CA SER A 39 -16.83 -2.42 -10.61
C SER A 39 -16.13 -1.07 -10.42
N VAL A 40 -15.51 -0.84 -9.24
CA VAL A 40 -14.71 0.37 -8.97
C VAL A 40 -13.38 0.30 -9.72
N GLN A 41 -12.73 -0.86 -9.73
CA GLN A 41 -11.49 -1.08 -10.48
C GLN A 41 -11.66 -0.76 -11.97
N LYS A 42 -12.78 -1.18 -12.56
CA LYS A 42 -13.09 -0.87 -13.95
C LYS A 42 -13.20 0.63 -14.21
N LYS A 43 -13.88 1.37 -13.34
CA LYS A 43 -13.97 2.84 -13.44
C LYS A 43 -12.60 3.51 -13.38
N MET A 44 -11.74 3.07 -12.46
CA MET A 44 -10.37 3.58 -12.37
C MET A 44 -9.56 3.29 -13.63
N TRP A 45 -9.67 2.06 -14.17
CA TRP A 45 -9.02 1.68 -15.42
C TRP A 45 -9.50 2.52 -16.61
N ASP A 46 -10.79 2.77 -16.71
CA ASP A 46 -11.37 3.57 -17.79
C ASP A 46 -10.84 5.02 -17.83
N VAL A 47 -10.42 5.54 -16.69
CA VAL A 47 -9.78 6.88 -16.58
C VAL A 47 -8.34 6.87 -17.10
N VAL A 48 -7.57 5.80 -16.83
CA VAL A 48 -6.12 5.77 -17.11
C VAL A 48 -5.76 5.03 -18.38
N LYS A 49 -6.64 4.16 -18.91
CA LYS A 49 -6.38 3.45 -20.17
C LYS A 49 -6.11 4.45 -21.31
N GLY A 50 -5.02 4.19 -22.05
CA GLY A 50 -4.58 5.10 -23.11
C GLY A 50 -3.71 6.27 -22.65
N THR A 51 -3.41 6.38 -21.36
CA THR A 51 -2.45 7.35 -20.79
C THR A 51 -1.18 6.64 -20.32
N SER A 52 -0.10 7.40 -20.07
CA SER A 52 1.13 6.85 -19.48
C SER A 52 0.94 6.30 -18.05
N LYS A 53 -0.18 6.62 -17.40
CA LYS A 53 -0.48 6.20 -16.02
C LYS A 53 -1.16 4.82 -15.94
N TYR A 54 -1.47 4.18 -17.06
CA TYR A 54 -2.12 2.87 -17.07
C TYR A 54 -1.36 1.80 -16.27
N MET A 55 -0.04 1.93 -16.17
CA MET A 55 0.81 0.97 -15.46
C MET A 55 0.57 0.94 -13.94
N TYR A 56 0.01 2.00 -13.38
CA TYR A 56 -0.28 2.12 -11.94
C TYR A 56 -1.67 1.57 -11.55
N VAL A 57 -2.49 1.21 -12.53
CA VAL A 57 -3.84 0.68 -12.28
C VAL A 57 -3.95 -0.72 -12.87
N SER A 58 -4.27 -1.70 -12.03
CA SER A 58 -4.43 -3.09 -12.49
C SER A 58 -5.59 -3.22 -13.48
N ASN A 59 -5.31 -3.85 -14.62
CA ASN A 59 -6.30 -4.05 -15.67
C ASN A 59 -7.40 -5.04 -15.22
N PRO A 60 -8.67 -4.61 -15.14
CA PRO A 60 -9.76 -5.48 -14.69
C PRO A 60 -10.02 -6.66 -15.62
N SER A 61 -9.78 -6.52 -16.93
CA SER A 61 -9.93 -7.64 -17.89
C SER A 61 -8.88 -8.74 -17.72
N ARG A 62 -7.81 -8.46 -16.97
CA ARG A 62 -6.76 -9.44 -16.59
C ARG A 62 -6.92 -9.94 -15.13
N GLY A 63 -8.09 -9.75 -14.52
CA GLY A 63 -8.39 -10.17 -13.15
C GLY A 63 -8.08 -9.14 -12.07
N GLY A 64 -7.86 -7.88 -12.42
CA GLY A 64 -7.63 -6.80 -11.46
C GLY A 64 -6.32 -6.92 -10.66
N GLY A 65 -6.33 -6.42 -9.43
CA GLY A 65 -5.21 -6.46 -8.48
C GLY A 65 -5.61 -7.05 -7.12
N LEU A 66 -4.69 -7.06 -6.16
CA LEU A 66 -4.90 -7.67 -4.84
C LEU A 66 -5.96 -6.94 -4.00
N HIS A 67 -6.17 -5.63 -4.19
CA HIS A 67 -7.30 -4.91 -3.60
C HIS A 67 -8.66 -5.52 -3.96
N ASN A 68 -8.76 -6.11 -5.15
CA ASN A 68 -10.01 -6.73 -5.63
C ASN A 68 -10.31 -8.08 -4.99
N TYR A 69 -9.39 -8.60 -4.18
CA TYR A 69 -9.58 -9.78 -3.31
C TYR A 69 -9.67 -9.39 -1.82
N GLY A 70 -9.51 -8.11 -1.48
CA GLY A 70 -9.34 -7.66 -0.10
C GLY A 70 -8.01 -8.08 0.53
N LEU A 71 -6.97 -8.29 -0.29
CA LEU A 71 -5.65 -8.79 0.09
C LEU A 71 -4.53 -7.74 -0.08
N ALA A 72 -4.89 -6.50 -0.33
CA ALA A 72 -3.96 -5.37 -0.41
C ALA A 72 -4.46 -4.20 0.41
N VAL A 73 -3.52 -3.39 0.88
CA VAL A 73 -3.78 -2.13 1.59
C VAL A 73 -2.89 -1.02 1.06
N ASP A 74 -3.44 0.18 0.98
CA ASP A 74 -2.70 1.43 0.87
C ASP A 74 -2.70 2.09 2.25
N ILE A 75 -1.53 2.29 2.82
CA ILE A 75 -1.38 2.54 4.25
C ILE A 75 -0.20 3.49 4.53
N SER A 76 -0.26 4.20 5.64
CA SER A 76 0.82 4.99 6.18
C SER A 76 0.87 4.89 7.71
N ILE A 77 1.75 5.67 8.33
CA ILE A 77 1.86 5.81 9.78
C ILE A 77 1.36 7.19 10.18
N ALA A 78 0.59 7.27 11.25
CA ALA A 78 0.18 8.51 11.87
C ALA A 78 0.79 8.64 13.27
N ASP A 79 1.02 9.88 13.70
CA ASP A 79 1.47 10.24 15.04
C ASP A 79 0.33 10.16 16.08
N SER A 80 0.62 10.57 17.32
CA SER A 80 -0.35 10.56 18.43
C SER A 80 -1.55 11.48 18.20
N LEU A 81 -1.41 12.50 17.34
CA LEU A 81 -2.46 13.46 17.00
C LEU A 81 -3.27 13.02 15.77
N GLY A 82 -2.89 11.90 15.13
CA GLY A 82 -3.52 11.39 13.93
C GLY A 82 -2.99 12.03 12.64
N HIS A 83 -1.91 12.82 12.71
CA HIS A 83 -1.27 13.37 11.53
C HIS A 83 -0.37 12.32 10.86
N PRO A 84 -0.48 12.12 9.53
CA PRO A 84 0.41 11.23 8.81
C PRO A 84 1.87 11.68 8.95
N LEU A 85 2.78 10.73 9.19
CA LEU A 85 4.21 11.00 9.12
C LEU A 85 4.59 11.41 7.68
N PRO A 86 5.54 12.34 7.51
CA PRO A 86 6.00 12.71 6.18
C PRO A 86 6.67 11.51 5.50
N MET A 87 6.24 11.21 4.28
CA MET A 87 6.71 10.09 3.45
C MET A 87 7.36 10.54 2.14
N GLY A 88 7.43 11.87 1.88
CA GLY A 88 8.05 12.47 0.71
C GLY A 88 7.12 12.62 -0.50
N THR A 89 6.05 11.84 -0.56
CA THR A 89 4.95 12.00 -1.51
C THR A 89 3.62 11.70 -0.82
N GLU A 90 2.55 12.19 -1.39
CA GLU A 90 1.20 11.75 -1.04
C GLU A 90 0.98 10.30 -1.47
N VAL A 91 0.02 9.62 -0.84
CA VAL A 91 -0.54 8.35 -1.34
C VAL A 91 -1.14 8.60 -2.72
N ASP A 92 -1.03 7.63 -3.62
CA ASP A 92 -1.46 7.73 -5.02
C ASP A 92 -0.71 8.74 -5.90
N TYR A 93 0.39 9.31 -5.41
CA TYR A 93 1.29 10.10 -6.25
C TYR A 93 2.11 9.20 -7.18
N MET A 94 1.64 9.03 -8.41
CA MET A 94 2.18 8.12 -9.43
C MET A 94 3.40 8.72 -10.13
N ASP A 95 4.56 8.68 -9.47
CA ASP A 95 5.83 9.25 -9.92
C ASP A 95 7.01 8.45 -9.36
N ALA A 96 8.18 8.62 -9.95
CA ALA A 96 9.41 7.95 -9.52
C ALA A 96 9.79 8.29 -8.06
N ALA A 97 9.39 9.46 -7.54
CA ALA A 97 9.60 9.82 -6.14
C ALA A 97 8.84 8.92 -5.16
N SER A 98 7.82 8.20 -5.60
CA SER A 98 7.06 7.21 -4.80
C SER A 98 7.67 5.80 -4.81
N HIS A 99 8.67 5.53 -5.67
CA HIS A 99 9.33 4.24 -5.78
C HIS A 99 10.23 3.96 -4.58
N ILE A 100 10.36 2.69 -4.21
CA ILE A 100 11.19 2.24 -3.08
C ILE A 100 12.50 1.57 -3.52
N THR A 101 12.72 1.41 -4.81
CA THR A 101 13.87 0.67 -5.35
C THR A 101 15.21 1.38 -5.17
N ASN A 102 15.21 2.71 -5.08
CA ASN A 102 16.43 3.48 -4.91
C ASN A 102 16.19 4.76 -4.08
N GLU A 103 15.68 4.59 -2.88
CA GLU A 103 15.36 5.70 -1.97
C GLU A 103 16.61 6.50 -1.56
N ALA A 104 17.78 5.86 -1.48
CA ALA A 104 19.04 6.56 -1.21
C ALA A 104 19.39 7.57 -2.32
N LYS A 105 19.13 7.22 -3.58
CA LYS A 105 19.28 8.14 -4.70
C LYS A 105 18.28 9.30 -4.62
N LEU A 106 17.01 9.01 -4.29
CA LEU A 106 16.00 10.05 -4.10
C LEU A 106 16.40 11.07 -3.03
N VAL A 107 17.00 10.61 -1.93
CA VAL A 107 17.55 11.50 -0.88
C VAL A 107 18.70 12.37 -1.43
N ARG A 108 19.68 11.75 -2.11
CA ARG A 108 20.82 12.49 -2.69
C ARG A 108 20.37 13.57 -3.70
N GLU A 109 19.31 13.30 -4.44
CA GLU A 109 18.73 14.21 -5.44
C GLU A 109 17.76 15.24 -4.82
N GLY A 110 17.54 15.20 -3.51
CA GLY A 110 16.62 16.09 -2.82
C GLY A 110 15.14 15.88 -3.14
N LYS A 111 14.79 14.69 -3.68
CA LYS A 111 13.39 14.32 -3.99
C LYS A 111 12.60 13.96 -2.74
N ILE A 112 13.26 13.33 -1.78
CA ILE A 112 12.75 13.04 -0.44
C ILE A 112 13.83 13.34 0.58
N THR A 113 13.46 13.58 1.84
CA THR A 113 14.39 13.73 2.94
C THR A 113 14.86 12.39 3.49
N GLN A 114 15.94 12.38 4.27
CA GLN A 114 16.38 11.18 4.99
C GLN A 114 15.33 10.71 6.00
N GLN A 115 14.65 11.62 6.69
CA GLN A 115 13.57 11.29 7.62
C GLN A 115 12.39 10.63 6.92
N GLU A 116 11.99 11.13 5.76
CA GLU A 116 10.92 10.52 4.95
C GLU A 116 11.29 9.11 4.49
N ARG A 117 12.54 8.89 4.10
CA ARG A 117 13.07 7.56 3.81
C ARG A 117 12.99 6.64 5.03
N GLU A 118 13.40 7.09 6.20
CA GLU A 118 13.34 6.31 7.45
C GLU A 118 11.91 5.96 7.83
N ASN A 119 10.97 6.88 7.66
CA ASN A 119 9.54 6.64 7.87
C ASN A 119 9.00 5.55 6.93
N ARG A 120 9.38 5.57 5.65
CA ARG A 120 9.04 4.50 4.68
C ARG A 120 9.63 3.16 5.07
N ILE A 121 10.88 3.13 5.54
CA ILE A 121 11.56 1.91 5.98
C ILE A 121 10.85 1.33 7.20
N LEU A 122 10.47 2.14 8.18
CA LEU A 122 9.72 1.70 9.35
C LEU A 122 8.39 1.05 8.93
N LEU A 123 7.63 1.69 8.06
CA LEU A 123 6.38 1.14 7.53
C LEU A 123 6.60 -0.23 6.88
N ARG A 124 7.59 -0.33 5.99
CA ARG A 124 7.94 -1.59 5.33
C ARG A 124 8.35 -2.69 6.30
N GLN A 125 9.12 -2.36 7.32
CA GLN A 125 9.58 -3.34 8.31
C GLN A 125 8.41 -3.99 9.05
N VAL A 126 7.48 -3.21 9.59
CA VAL A 126 6.34 -3.75 10.33
C VAL A 126 5.39 -4.52 9.41
N MET A 127 5.15 -4.03 8.19
CA MET A 127 4.30 -4.70 7.22
C MET A 127 4.90 -6.03 6.74
N LYS A 128 6.18 -6.05 6.39
CA LYS A 128 6.88 -7.29 5.97
C LYS A 128 7.00 -8.30 7.10
N SER A 129 7.24 -7.86 8.33
CA SER A 129 7.28 -8.74 9.51
C SER A 129 5.93 -9.42 9.78
N ALA A 130 4.83 -8.79 9.39
CA ALA A 130 3.48 -9.37 9.47
C ALA A 130 3.08 -10.21 8.25
N GLY A 131 3.97 -10.39 7.27
CA GLY A 131 3.75 -11.25 6.10
C GLY A 131 3.34 -10.52 4.81
N PHE A 132 3.23 -9.20 4.82
CA PHE A 132 2.95 -8.43 3.61
C PHE A 132 4.19 -8.29 2.71
N ARG A 133 3.95 -8.04 1.44
CA ARG A 133 4.95 -7.76 0.40
C ARG A 133 4.82 -6.33 -0.07
N ALA A 134 5.95 -5.61 -0.14
CA ALA A 134 6.00 -4.26 -0.66
C ALA A 134 5.88 -4.26 -2.20
N LEU A 135 5.38 -3.15 -2.75
CA LEU A 135 5.33 -2.90 -4.19
C LEU A 135 6.44 -1.91 -4.58
N PRO A 136 7.32 -2.25 -5.55
CA PRO A 136 8.47 -1.42 -5.90
C PRO A 136 8.15 0.02 -6.32
N SER A 137 6.99 0.25 -6.95
CA SER A 137 6.59 1.56 -7.48
C SER A 137 5.80 2.45 -6.51
N GLU A 138 5.40 1.91 -5.35
CA GLU A 138 4.49 2.58 -4.43
C GLU A 138 4.88 2.29 -2.98
N TRP A 139 5.36 3.28 -2.24
CA TRP A 139 5.80 3.10 -0.85
C TRP A 139 4.66 2.73 0.12
N TRP A 140 3.40 3.08 -0.23
CA TRP A 140 2.20 2.88 0.59
C TRP A 140 1.51 1.53 0.38
N HIS A 141 1.77 0.84 -0.74
CA HIS A 141 1.04 -0.35 -1.15
C HIS A 141 1.70 -1.65 -0.68
N PHE A 142 0.88 -2.53 -0.08
CA PHE A 142 1.32 -3.84 0.41
C PHE A 142 0.32 -4.92 0.02
N ASN A 143 0.84 -6.05 -0.47
CA ASN A 143 0.08 -7.24 -0.84
C ASN A 143 0.29 -8.33 0.21
N LEU A 144 -0.76 -9.06 0.60
CA LEU A 144 -0.63 -10.20 1.51
C LEU A 144 0.04 -11.41 0.85
N CYS A 145 -0.18 -11.62 -0.45
CA CYS A 145 0.34 -12.76 -1.19
C CYS A 145 0.64 -12.39 -2.65
N SER A 146 1.07 -13.35 -3.46
CA SER A 146 1.21 -13.17 -4.90
C SER A 146 -0.14 -13.15 -5.61
N ARG A 147 -0.15 -12.63 -6.83
CA ARG A 147 -1.34 -12.61 -7.69
C ARG A 147 -1.82 -14.03 -8.04
N ASP A 148 -0.89 -14.93 -8.29
CA ASP A 148 -1.22 -16.34 -8.63
C ASP A 148 -1.82 -17.05 -7.42
N GLU A 149 -1.28 -16.85 -6.24
CA GLU A 149 -1.85 -17.39 -5.00
C GLU A 149 -3.26 -16.83 -4.74
N ALA A 150 -3.47 -15.53 -4.96
CA ALA A 150 -4.79 -14.94 -4.80
C ALA A 150 -5.82 -15.56 -5.74
N LYS A 151 -5.48 -15.77 -7.00
CA LYS A 151 -6.37 -16.44 -7.98
C LYS A 151 -6.72 -17.87 -7.61
N GLN A 152 -5.80 -18.59 -6.98
CA GLN A 152 -6.01 -19.99 -6.59
C GLN A 152 -6.84 -20.15 -5.33
N LYS A 153 -6.67 -19.25 -4.35
CA LYS A 153 -7.19 -19.43 -2.98
C LYS A 153 -8.33 -18.50 -2.60
N TYR A 154 -8.51 -17.39 -3.31
CA TYR A 154 -9.42 -16.31 -2.92
C TYR A 154 -10.39 -15.94 -4.04
N LYS A 155 -11.45 -15.24 -3.67
CA LYS A 155 -12.49 -14.80 -4.62
C LYS A 155 -12.40 -13.27 -4.83
N LEU A 156 -12.64 -12.86 -6.08
CA LEU A 156 -12.81 -11.44 -6.42
C LEU A 156 -14.06 -10.85 -5.75
N ILE A 157 -13.94 -9.62 -5.36
CA ILE A 157 -15.07 -8.81 -4.84
C ILE A 157 -15.73 -8.10 -6.03
N ASN A 158 -17.00 -8.40 -6.22
CA ASN A 158 -17.81 -7.80 -7.29
C ASN A 158 -18.52 -6.53 -6.84
#